data_e5b05507336ff06565f67354f2ac6fc1
#
_entry.id   e5b05507336ff06565f67354f2ac6fc1
#
_cell.length_a   1.000
_cell.length_b   1.000
_cell.length_c   1.000
_cell.angle_alpha   90.00
_cell.angle_beta   90.00
_cell.angle_gamma   90.00
#
_symmetry.space_group_name_H-M   'P 1'
#
loop_
_entity.id
_entity.type
_entity.pdbx_description
1 polymer ?
#
loop_
_entity_poly.entity_id
_entity_poly.type
_entity_poly.pdbx_seq_one_letter_code
_entity_poly.pdbx_strand_id
1 'polypeptide(L)'
;MLFGCRKNGATVPETASSEVSFSSEERKKTETVEAPEPTEEPTPEPLAPEAIEPTPAEDTMPEGMVKSYLTGKPVAEVQGRRRPVAVMLSNIISACPQSGIRRAGVIYEAPVEGGITRLMGLFEEYDDLDKIGSVRSCREYYVYLAAGFDALYYHYGQAAYAIPLLESDHIDNVNGMEYSEQVYYRTSDRPSPHNAYLDAAGIAAGIDLCGYRTSYQDGYDGFFQFASQMEPEMLEQGRNAAYVAPGGYFHNNPWFSYDETSGTYLRYQFGEPQIDEMTQEQLAVKNIIVQYCSWKKYDDNAEYLDIDVINGGTGAYITNGKAIDVTWSKDDPWGITKYRDGNGEEIKLNPGKTWILIVLDNYADETEIR
;
A
#
# COMPACT_ATOMS: atom_id res chain seq x y z
N MET A 1 -46.39 -33.72 -26.51
CA MET A 1 -47.23 -32.60 -26.90
C MET A 1 -46.28 -31.41 -26.93
N LEU A 2 -45.60 -31.11 -27.98
CA LEU A 2 -45.93 -30.52 -29.27
C LEU A 2 -46.49 -29.09 -29.19
N PHE A 3 -45.77 -28.23 -29.94
CA PHE A 3 -46.05 -26.89 -30.46
C PHE A 3 -45.67 -25.73 -29.57
N GLY A 4 -44.98 -24.69 -30.05
CA GLY A 4 -44.45 -24.40 -31.39
C GLY A 4 -43.93 -22.97 -31.45
N CYS A 5 -43.00 -22.74 -32.35
CA CYS A 5 -42.39 -21.52 -32.80
C CYS A 5 -43.31 -20.30 -33.00
N ARG A 6 -42.78 -19.09 -32.85
CA ARG A 6 -42.82 -18.08 -33.89
C ARG A 6 -41.76 -16.96 -33.71
N LYS A 7 -40.97 -16.76 -34.78
CA LYS A 7 -40.14 -15.62 -35.12
C LYS A 7 -41.02 -14.46 -35.60
N ASN A 8 -40.54 -13.22 -35.42
CA ASN A 8 -40.62 -12.04 -36.30
C ASN A 8 -39.72 -11.00 -35.69
N GLY A 9 -38.71 -10.37 -36.24
CA GLY A 9 -38.39 -10.04 -37.61
C GLY A 9 -38.92 -8.66 -38.01
N ALA A 10 -38.12 -7.57 -37.84
CA ALA A 10 -38.21 -6.30 -38.58
C ALA A 10 -37.01 -5.44 -38.21
N THR A 11 -36.02 -5.33 -39.03
CA THR A 11 -35.71 -4.33 -40.09
C THR A 11 -35.33 -2.95 -39.63
N VAL A 12 -34.07 -2.66 -39.95
CA VAL A 12 -33.37 -1.36 -39.98
C VAL A 12 -33.97 -0.46 -41.04
N PRO A 13 -33.89 0.88 -40.94
CA PRO A 13 -33.53 1.66 -42.10
C PRO A 13 -32.28 2.51 -41.88
N GLU A 14 -31.41 2.39 -42.84
CA GLU A 14 -30.34 3.25 -43.31
C GLU A 14 -30.94 4.49 -43.99
N THR A 15 -30.28 5.61 -43.94
CA THR A 15 -30.13 6.74 -44.87
C THR A 15 -29.89 8.04 -44.09
N ALA A 16 -29.09 9.01 -44.48
CA ALA A 16 -28.26 9.26 -45.63
C ALA A 16 -27.28 10.38 -45.30
N SER A 17 -26.18 10.36 -45.99
CA SER A 17 -25.16 11.38 -46.14
C SER A 17 -25.69 12.68 -46.77
N SER A 18 -25.13 13.82 -46.38
CA SER A 18 -25.06 14.99 -47.26
C SER A 18 -23.71 15.68 -47.10
N GLU A 19 -22.90 15.51 -48.12
CA GLU A 19 -21.79 16.36 -48.51
C GLU A 19 -22.33 17.72 -48.97
N VAL A 20 -21.64 18.80 -48.64
CA VAL A 20 -21.65 20.03 -49.42
C VAL A 20 -20.24 20.56 -49.55
N SER A 21 -19.89 20.67 -50.83
CA SER A 21 -18.62 21.05 -51.40
C SER A 21 -18.46 22.58 -51.54
N PHE A 22 -17.18 22.99 -51.51
CA PHE A 22 -16.48 24.03 -52.29
C PHE A 22 -17.15 25.34 -52.68
N SER A 23 -16.45 26.48 -52.41
CA SER A 23 -16.01 27.35 -53.50
C SER A 23 -14.84 28.25 -53.10
N SER A 24 -13.84 28.23 -53.92
CA SER A 24 -12.70 29.11 -54.03
C SER A 24 -13.06 30.43 -54.70
N GLU A 25 -12.47 31.55 -54.28
CA GLU A 25 -12.13 32.63 -55.18
C GLU A 25 -10.88 33.37 -54.74
N GLU A 26 -9.93 33.42 -55.69
CA GLU A 26 -8.71 34.21 -55.68
C GLU A 26 -9.04 35.71 -55.85
N ARG A 27 -8.24 36.58 -55.21
CA ARG A 27 -7.81 37.86 -55.84
C ARG A 27 -6.42 38.25 -55.36
N LYS A 28 -5.53 38.26 -56.38
CA LYS A 28 -4.20 38.92 -56.36
C LYS A 28 -4.34 40.40 -56.16
N LYS A 29 -3.48 40.99 -55.32
CA LYS A 29 -2.94 42.32 -55.53
C LYS A 29 -1.46 42.33 -55.28
N THR A 30 -0.74 42.66 -56.30
CA THR A 30 0.67 43.00 -56.36
C THR A 30 0.90 44.36 -55.71
N GLU A 31 1.83 44.44 -54.78
CA GLU A 31 2.43 45.72 -54.39
C GLU A 31 3.94 45.55 -54.18
N THR A 32 4.64 46.55 -54.59
CA THR A 32 6.02 46.80 -54.92
C THR A 32 6.94 46.56 -53.75
N VAL A 33 8.08 45.90 -54.02
CA VAL A 33 9.19 45.61 -53.10
C VAL A 33 10.07 46.85 -53.01
N GLU A 34 10.21 47.41 -51.80
CA GLU A 34 11.25 48.34 -51.41
C GLU A 34 12.29 47.58 -50.58
N ALA A 35 13.57 47.76 -50.91
CA ALA A 35 14.66 47.05 -50.32
C ALA A 35 14.92 47.48 -48.87
N PRO A 36 15.18 46.61 -47.93
CA PRO A 36 15.53 46.99 -46.57
C PRO A 36 16.98 47.41 -46.40
N GLU A 37 17.18 48.47 -45.62
CA GLU A 37 18.48 48.90 -45.08
C GLU A 37 19.09 47.82 -44.17
N PRO A 38 20.43 47.77 -44.03
CA PRO A 38 21.08 46.77 -43.21
C PRO A 38 20.81 47.02 -41.72
N THR A 39 20.11 46.10 -41.08
CA THR A 39 19.94 46.07 -39.63
C THR A 39 21.20 45.53 -38.97
N GLU A 40 21.80 46.33 -38.07
CA GLU A 40 22.90 45.88 -37.22
C GLU A 40 22.45 44.66 -36.36
N GLU A 41 23.25 43.59 -36.35
CA GLU A 41 23.07 42.42 -35.49
C GLU A 41 23.20 42.88 -34.02
N PRO A 42 22.28 42.52 -33.14
CA PRO A 42 22.43 42.74 -31.71
C PRO A 42 23.54 41.86 -31.15
N THR A 43 24.51 42.51 -30.48
CA THR A 43 25.52 41.83 -29.68
C THR A 43 24.87 40.93 -28.64
N PRO A 44 25.25 39.64 -28.51
CA PRO A 44 24.66 38.75 -27.52
C PRO A 44 24.96 39.29 -26.09
N GLU A 45 23.90 39.54 -25.34
CA GLU A 45 24.00 39.81 -23.90
C GLU A 45 24.64 38.59 -23.20
N PRO A 46 25.54 38.77 -22.22
CA PRO A 46 26.12 37.67 -21.49
C PRO A 46 25.00 36.94 -20.74
N LEU A 47 24.85 35.64 -21.00
CA LEU A 47 23.94 34.76 -20.25
C LEU A 47 24.27 34.86 -18.76
N ALA A 48 23.31 35.29 -17.96
CA ALA A 48 23.40 35.22 -16.51
C ALA A 48 23.72 33.77 -16.12
N PRO A 49 24.59 33.53 -15.12
CA PRO A 49 24.87 32.18 -14.67
C PRO A 49 23.53 31.53 -14.24
N GLU A 50 23.24 30.36 -14.82
CA GLU A 50 22.12 29.52 -14.35
C GLU A 50 22.23 29.37 -12.83
N ALA A 51 21.19 29.75 -12.13
CA ALA A 51 21.09 29.49 -10.69
C ALA A 51 21.17 27.98 -10.52
N ILE A 52 22.26 27.50 -9.93
CA ILE A 52 22.37 26.10 -9.49
C ILE A 52 21.29 25.94 -8.42
N GLU A 53 20.19 25.24 -8.75
CA GLU A 53 19.22 24.85 -7.74
C GLU A 53 19.96 24.07 -6.65
N PRO A 54 19.74 24.35 -5.36
CA PRO A 54 20.41 23.63 -4.31
C PRO A 54 20.05 22.15 -4.42
N THR A 55 21.05 21.30 -4.58
CA THR A 55 20.88 19.86 -4.50
C THR A 55 20.19 19.54 -3.15
N PRO A 56 19.07 18.79 -3.13
CA PRO A 56 18.42 18.41 -1.88
C PRO A 56 19.45 17.82 -0.92
N ALA A 57 19.38 18.19 0.36
CA ALA A 57 20.27 17.65 1.38
C ALA A 57 20.05 16.13 1.46
N GLU A 58 21.03 15.36 1.00
CA GLU A 58 21.00 13.90 1.16
C GLU A 58 21.31 13.54 2.60
N ASP A 59 20.46 12.67 3.20
CA ASP A 59 20.74 12.08 4.50
C ASP A 59 22.03 11.27 4.42
N THR A 60 23.03 11.63 5.21
CA THR A 60 24.27 10.84 5.27
C THR A 60 23.99 9.52 5.97
N MET A 61 24.18 8.39 5.25
CA MET A 61 24.08 7.06 5.83
C MET A 61 25.34 6.72 6.63
N PRO A 62 25.22 6.20 7.87
CA PRO A 62 26.37 5.64 8.58
C PRO A 62 27.00 4.48 7.79
N GLU A 63 28.29 4.24 8.01
CA GLU A 63 29.02 3.15 7.37
C GLU A 63 28.35 1.78 7.65
N GLY A 64 28.14 0.97 6.61
CA GLY A 64 27.45 -0.32 6.69
C GLY A 64 25.93 -0.25 6.86
N MET A 65 25.36 0.94 6.78
CA MET A 65 23.91 1.16 6.82
C MET A 65 23.38 1.57 5.45
N VAL A 66 22.12 1.26 5.20
CA VAL A 66 21.37 1.66 4.02
C VAL A 66 20.00 2.22 4.42
N LYS A 67 19.38 2.98 3.55
CA LYS A 67 17.98 3.41 3.74
C LYS A 67 17.07 2.20 3.63
N SER A 68 16.28 1.93 4.67
CA SER A 68 15.25 0.89 4.69
C SER A 68 14.20 1.15 3.62
N TYR A 69 13.82 0.11 2.87
CA TYR A 69 12.71 0.18 1.91
C TYR A 69 11.32 0.18 2.57
N LEU A 70 11.24 -0.21 3.85
CA LEU A 70 9.98 -0.20 4.60
C LEU A 70 9.76 1.08 5.39
N THR A 71 10.84 1.66 5.94
CA THR A 71 10.72 2.77 6.90
C THR A 71 11.48 4.03 6.51
N GLY A 72 12.32 4.01 5.49
CA GLY A 72 13.19 5.14 5.13
C GLY A 72 14.29 5.46 6.15
N LYS A 73 14.36 4.72 7.28
CA LYS A 73 15.38 4.89 8.32
C LYS A 73 16.65 4.11 7.99
N PRO A 74 17.81 4.49 8.57
CA PRO A 74 19.00 3.66 8.47
C PRO A 74 18.78 2.26 9.06
N VAL A 75 19.18 1.24 8.33
CA VAL A 75 19.17 -0.18 8.73
C VAL A 75 20.46 -0.84 8.26
N ALA A 76 20.94 -1.88 8.93
CA ALA A 76 22.12 -2.60 8.47
C ALA A 76 21.91 -3.14 7.04
N GLU A 77 22.91 -3.00 6.18
CA GLU A 77 22.81 -3.34 4.76
C GLU A 77 22.35 -4.78 4.52
N VAL A 78 22.84 -5.73 5.32
CA VAL A 78 22.45 -7.14 5.23
C VAL A 78 20.95 -7.35 5.46
N GLN A 79 20.31 -6.52 6.24
CA GLN A 79 18.87 -6.56 6.54
C GLN A 79 18.07 -5.73 5.55
N GLY A 80 18.52 -4.51 5.26
CA GLY A 80 17.82 -3.58 4.38
C GLY A 80 17.90 -3.91 2.88
N ARG A 81 18.73 -4.89 2.49
CA ARG A 81 18.85 -5.37 1.09
C ARG A 81 18.41 -6.83 0.91
N ARG A 82 17.71 -7.38 1.90
CA ARG A 82 17.03 -8.67 1.79
C ARG A 82 15.51 -8.48 1.77
N ARG A 83 14.82 -9.47 1.23
CA ARG A 83 13.37 -9.52 1.18
C ARG A 83 12.77 -9.46 2.59
N PRO A 84 11.74 -8.63 2.81
CA PRO A 84 11.02 -8.65 4.07
C PRO A 84 10.15 -9.89 4.18
N VAL A 85 9.76 -10.24 5.40
CA VAL A 85 8.70 -11.21 5.62
C VAL A 85 7.38 -10.48 5.87
N ALA A 86 6.32 -10.92 5.21
CA ALA A 86 4.95 -10.47 5.43
C ALA A 86 4.20 -11.55 6.22
N VAL A 87 3.65 -11.20 7.39
CA VAL A 87 2.99 -12.17 8.27
C VAL A 87 1.54 -11.79 8.50
N MET A 88 0.62 -12.73 8.23
CA MET A 88 -0.82 -12.54 8.51
C MET A 88 -1.13 -12.69 10.00
N LEU A 89 -1.74 -11.69 10.59
CA LEU A 89 -2.02 -11.62 12.02
C LEU A 89 -3.52 -11.48 12.31
N SER A 90 -3.96 -12.14 13.37
CA SER A 90 -5.32 -12.00 13.88
C SER A 90 -5.54 -10.63 14.52
N ASN A 91 -6.72 -10.05 14.33
CA ASN A 91 -7.11 -8.79 14.95
C ASN A 91 -8.49 -8.87 15.64
N ILE A 92 -8.73 -9.91 16.38
CA ILE A 92 -9.89 -10.04 17.26
C ILE A 92 -9.46 -9.95 18.72
N ILE A 93 -10.35 -9.61 19.61
CA ILE A 93 -10.05 -9.36 21.03
C ILE A 93 -9.36 -10.55 21.71
N SER A 94 -9.77 -11.80 21.38
CA SER A 94 -9.14 -13.02 21.93
C SER A 94 -7.73 -13.31 21.42
N ALA A 95 -7.26 -12.55 20.40
CA ALA A 95 -5.92 -12.63 19.86
C ALA A 95 -5.04 -11.45 20.30
N CYS A 96 -5.61 -10.53 21.07
CA CYS A 96 -4.89 -9.36 21.62
C CYS A 96 -4.35 -9.64 23.03
N PRO A 97 -3.22 -9.00 23.40
CA PRO A 97 -2.33 -8.25 22.52
C PRO A 97 -1.61 -9.14 21.50
N GLN A 98 -1.31 -8.60 20.31
CA GLN A 98 -0.51 -9.32 19.32
C GLN A 98 0.95 -9.38 19.76
N SER A 99 1.64 -10.47 19.40
CA SER A 99 3.06 -10.64 19.72
C SER A 99 3.92 -10.15 18.57
N GLY A 100 4.94 -9.34 18.84
CA GLY A 100 5.97 -8.93 17.89
C GLY A 100 5.54 -7.93 16.82
N ILE A 101 4.28 -7.53 16.77
CA ILE A 101 3.75 -6.64 15.74
C ILE A 101 4.44 -5.26 15.73
N ARG A 102 4.93 -4.81 16.90
CA ARG A 102 5.65 -3.54 17.01
C ARG A 102 6.94 -3.50 16.18
N ARG A 103 7.50 -4.67 15.82
CA ARG A 103 8.70 -4.77 14.98
C ARG A 103 8.40 -4.53 13.49
N ALA A 104 7.16 -4.64 13.05
CA ALA A 104 6.79 -4.36 11.67
C ALA A 104 7.11 -2.92 11.26
N GLY A 105 7.71 -2.74 10.09
CA GLY A 105 7.95 -1.43 9.46
C GLY A 105 6.70 -0.90 8.76
N VAL A 106 5.91 -1.81 8.18
CA VAL A 106 4.62 -1.51 7.53
C VAL A 106 3.56 -2.48 8.07
N ILE A 107 2.36 -1.96 8.33
CA ILE A 107 1.23 -2.76 8.76
C ILE A 107 0.03 -2.42 7.86
N TYR A 108 -0.51 -3.43 7.20
CA TYR A 108 -1.82 -3.33 6.54
C TYR A 108 -2.91 -3.82 7.48
N GLU A 109 -4.04 -3.14 7.46
CA GLU A 109 -5.27 -3.59 8.09
C GLU A 109 -6.41 -3.53 7.07
N ALA A 110 -7.11 -4.64 6.89
CA ALA A 110 -8.24 -4.72 5.98
C ALA A 110 -9.39 -5.54 6.58
N PRO A 111 -10.65 -5.21 6.21
CA PRO A 111 -11.80 -6.03 6.55
C PRO A 111 -11.66 -7.44 5.99
N VAL A 112 -12.20 -8.40 6.74
CA VAL A 112 -12.41 -9.77 6.29
C VAL A 112 -13.85 -10.17 6.61
N GLU A 113 -14.23 -11.40 6.34
CA GLU A 113 -15.56 -11.92 6.65
C GLU A 113 -15.92 -11.77 8.15
N GLY A 114 -17.23 -11.71 8.44
CA GLY A 114 -17.74 -11.57 9.82
C GLY A 114 -17.59 -10.17 10.41
N GLY A 115 -17.30 -9.15 9.59
CA GLY A 115 -17.17 -7.75 10.04
C GLY A 115 -15.95 -7.47 10.91
N ILE A 116 -14.97 -8.40 10.95
CA ILE A 116 -13.69 -8.23 11.65
C ILE A 116 -12.62 -7.73 10.70
N THR A 117 -11.47 -7.31 11.24
CA THR A 117 -10.28 -6.99 10.44
C THR A 117 -9.18 -8.03 10.62
N ARG A 118 -8.21 -8.04 9.71
CA ARG A 118 -6.94 -8.73 9.83
C ARG A 118 -5.81 -7.76 9.63
N LEU A 119 -4.64 -8.13 10.18
CA LEU A 119 -3.42 -7.38 9.97
C LEU A 119 -2.45 -8.21 9.12
N MET A 120 -1.62 -7.51 8.35
CA MET A 120 -0.42 -8.04 7.73
C MET A 120 0.75 -7.15 8.12
N GLY A 121 1.67 -7.67 8.91
CA GLY A 121 2.90 -6.98 9.26
C GLY A 121 4.04 -7.34 8.30
N LEU A 122 4.81 -6.34 7.85
CA LEU A 122 6.03 -6.52 7.08
C LEU A 122 7.25 -6.25 7.96
N PHE A 123 8.17 -7.21 8.00
CA PHE A 123 9.33 -7.22 8.87
C PHE A 123 10.61 -7.32 8.04
N GLU A 124 11.54 -6.42 8.26
CA GLU A 124 12.86 -6.36 7.62
C GLU A 124 13.94 -6.96 8.52
N GLU A 125 13.88 -6.63 9.83
CA GLU A 125 14.76 -7.14 10.86
C GLU A 125 14.08 -8.30 11.60
N TYR A 126 14.20 -9.52 11.08
CA TYR A 126 13.50 -10.70 11.60
C TYR A 126 14.40 -11.79 12.20
N ASP A 127 15.72 -11.55 12.33
CA ASP A 127 16.67 -12.55 12.83
C ASP A 127 16.56 -12.84 14.33
N ASP A 128 16.01 -11.90 15.09
CA ASP A 128 15.89 -11.93 16.54
C ASP A 128 14.44 -11.82 17.02
N LEU A 129 13.47 -12.19 16.17
CA LEU A 129 12.07 -12.20 16.55
C LEU A 129 11.72 -13.47 17.34
N ASP A 130 11.52 -13.32 18.64
CA ASP A 130 11.21 -14.44 19.54
C ASP A 130 9.80 -15.00 19.34
N LYS A 131 8.83 -14.13 18.98
CA LYS A 131 7.42 -14.52 18.82
C LYS A 131 6.68 -13.52 17.95
N ILE A 132 6.02 -14.00 16.90
CA ILE A 132 5.12 -13.22 16.04
C ILE A 132 3.77 -13.94 15.96
N GLY A 133 2.68 -13.24 16.20
CA GLY A 133 1.34 -13.82 16.01
C GLY A 133 0.23 -13.16 16.86
N SER A 134 -0.91 -13.82 16.92
CA SER A 134 -1.23 -15.13 16.35
C SER A 134 -1.39 -15.06 14.84
N VAL A 135 -0.76 -16.00 14.14
CA VAL A 135 -0.76 -16.07 12.68
C VAL A 135 -2.11 -16.61 12.17
N ARG A 136 -2.60 -16.05 11.06
CA ARG A 136 -3.94 -16.35 10.54
C ARG A 136 -3.96 -16.56 9.02
N SER A 137 -5.15 -16.94 8.56
CA SER A 137 -5.37 -17.32 7.16
C SER A 137 -5.28 -16.11 6.22
N CYS A 138 -4.72 -16.35 5.05
CA CYS A 138 -4.63 -15.43 3.92
C CYS A 138 -6.02 -15.11 3.33
N ARG A 139 -6.14 -13.93 2.71
CA ARG A 139 -7.17 -13.52 1.76
C ARG A 139 -6.48 -13.03 0.49
N GLU A 140 -7.13 -13.15 -0.66
CA GLU A 140 -6.45 -12.90 -1.94
C GLU A 140 -5.89 -11.48 -2.08
N TYR A 141 -6.62 -10.46 -1.63
CA TYR A 141 -6.11 -9.07 -1.70
C TYR A 141 -4.81 -8.87 -0.91
N TYR A 142 -4.57 -9.62 0.18
CA TYR A 142 -3.30 -9.58 0.89
C TYR A 142 -2.14 -10.19 0.10
N VAL A 143 -2.41 -11.13 -0.81
CA VAL A 143 -1.38 -11.70 -1.69
C VAL A 143 -0.83 -10.61 -2.61
N TYR A 144 -1.72 -9.83 -3.25
CA TYR A 144 -1.32 -8.71 -4.10
C TYR A 144 -0.58 -7.61 -3.34
N LEU A 145 -0.99 -7.34 -2.08
CA LEU A 145 -0.32 -6.36 -1.23
C LEU A 145 1.09 -6.82 -0.82
N ALA A 146 1.25 -8.09 -0.45
CA ALA A 146 2.56 -8.67 -0.08
C ALA A 146 3.51 -8.73 -1.27
N ALA A 147 3.01 -9.09 -2.47
CA ALA A 147 3.81 -9.20 -3.69
C ALA A 147 4.47 -7.88 -4.08
N GLY A 148 3.79 -6.72 -3.90
CA GLY A 148 4.36 -5.41 -4.17
C GLY A 148 5.62 -5.07 -3.36
N PHE A 149 5.85 -5.75 -2.24
CA PHE A 149 7.06 -5.63 -1.43
C PHE A 149 8.13 -6.69 -1.77
N ASP A 150 7.88 -7.54 -2.76
CA ASP A 150 8.70 -8.72 -3.01
C ASP A 150 8.88 -9.59 -1.73
N ALA A 151 7.84 -9.63 -0.87
CA ALA A 151 7.91 -10.22 0.45
C ALA A 151 7.82 -11.75 0.41
N LEU A 152 8.43 -12.41 1.41
CA LEU A 152 8.19 -13.81 1.75
C LEU A 152 6.92 -13.88 2.62
N TYR A 153 5.87 -14.53 2.15
CA TYR A 153 4.53 -14.44 2.73
C TYR A 153 4.19 -15.59 3.66
N TYR A 154 4.04 -15.31 4.96
CA TYR A 154 3.76 -16.28 6.01
C TYR A 154 2.31 -16.20 6.47
N HIS A 155 1.57 -17.31 6.36
CA HIS A 155 0.17 -17.39 6.75
C HIS A 155 -0.19 -18.78 7.26
N TYR A 156 -1.28 -18.90 8.01
CA TYR A 156 -1.76 -20.19 8.52
C TYR A 156 -3.16 -20.47 7.97
N GLY A 157 -3.24 -21.21 6.87
CA GLY A 157 -4.46 -21.43 6.09
C GLY A 157 -4.80 -20.25 5.18
N GLN A 158 -5.82 -20.41 4.35
CA GLN A 158 -6.24 -19.43 3.34
C GLN A 158 -7.73 -19.55 3.02
N ALA A 159 -8.30 -18.52 2.38
CA ALA A 159 -9.57 -18.60 1.68
C ALA A 159 -9.40 -19.40 0.37
N ALA A 160 -10.47 -20.06 -0.08
CA ALA A 160 -10.43 -20.81 -1.34
C ALA A 160 -10.04 -19.93 -2.55
N TYR A 161 -10.48 -18.68 -2.55
CA TYR A 161 -10.21 -17.71 -3.62
C TYR A 161 -8.73 -17.26 -3.68
N ALA A 162 -7.98 -17.42 -2.58
CA ALA A 162 -6.55 -17.11 -2.56
C ALA A 162 -5.67 -18.26 -3.11
N ILE A 163 -6.19 -19.48 -3.22
CA ILE A 163 -5.41 -20.66 -3.61
C ILE A 163 -4.72 -20.46 -4.98
N PRO A 164 -5.41 -20.03 -6.06
CA PRO A 164 -4.76 -19.88 -7.36
C PRO A 164 -3.63 -18.84 -7.36
N LEU A 165 -3.72 -17.82 -6.49
CA LEU A 165 -2.69 -16.80 -6.36
C LEU A 165 -1.48 -17.32 -5.58
N LEU A 166 -1.71 -18.08 -4.50
CA LEU A 166 -0.65 -18.69 -3.68
C LEU A 166 0.12 -19.79 -4.42
N GLU A 167 -0.52 -20.43 -5.41
CA GLU A 167 0.09 -21.45 -6.27
C GLU A 167 0.81 -20.83 -7.51
N SER A 168 0.75 -19.51 -7.69
CA SER A 168 1.41 -18.83 -8.79
C SER A 168 2.88 -18.51 -8.50
N ASP A 169 3.65 -18.24 -9.55
CA ASP A 169 5.07 -17.85 -9.45
C ASP A 169 5.28 -16.40 -9.00
N HIS A 170 4.18 -15.68 -8.65
CA HIS A 170 4.25 -14.26 -8.28
C HIS A 170 4.46 -14.02 -6.79
N ILE A 171 4.29 -15.02 -5.95
CA ILE A 171 4.43 -14.91 -4.50
C ILE A 171 5.08 -16.16 -3.89
N ASP A 172 6.16 -15.96 -3.19
CA ASP A 172 6.78 -16.99 -2.34
C ASP A 172 6.04 -17.03 -0.99
N ASN A 173 5.37 -18.13 -0.67
CA ASN A 173 4.57 -18.23 0.53
C ASN A 173 4.84 -19.49 1.36
N VAL A 174 4.69 -19.39 2.67
CA VAL A 174 4.87 -20.47 3.64
C VAL A 174 3.57 -20.68 4.41
N ASN A 175 2.86 -21.76 4.08
CA ASN A 175 1.56 -22.06 4.64
C ASN A 175 1.66 -22.95 5.88
N GLY A 176 1.17 -22.47 7.03
CA GLY A 176 1.16 -23.25 8.27
C GLY A 176 0.27 -24.49 8.25
N MET A 177 -0.59 -24.67 7.23
CA MET A 177 -1.32 -25.93 7.04
C MET A 177 -0.41 -27.04 6.49
N GLU A 178 0.70 -26.67 5.83
CA GLU A 178 1.67 -27.59 5.23
C GLU A 178 2.92 -27.78 6.11
N TYR A 179 3.39 -26.70 6.74
CA TYR A 179 4.65 -26.64 7.48
C TYR A 179 4.45 -26.40 8.99
N SER A 180 3.33 -26.86 9.57
CA SER A 180 2.94 -26.51 10.95
C SER A 180 3.95 -26.96 12.03
N GLU A 181 4.70 -28.04 11.81
CA GLU A 181 5.63 -28.55 12.83
C GLU A 181 7.07 -28.04 12.65
N GLN A 182 7.40 -27.58 11.45
CA GLN A 182 8.76 -27.14 11.12
C GLN A 182 8.92 -25.61 11.24
N VAL A 183 7.85 -24.87 10.95
CA VAL A 183 7.88 -23.41 10.80
C VAL A 183 7.09 -22.71 11.90
N TYR A 184 5.94 -23.28 12.26
CA TYR A 184 5.02 -22.67 13.21
C TYR A 184 4.92 -23.51 14.49
N TYR A 185 4.56 -22.87 15.58
CA TYR A 185 4.24 -23.56 16.84
C TYR A 185 2.92 -23.05 17.41
N ARG A 186 2.34 -23.85 18.31
CA ARG A 186 1.11 -23.47 19.01
C ARG A 186 1.37 -23.37 20.50
N THR A 187 0.77 -22.35 21.11
CA THR A 187 0.80 -22.14 22.56
C THR A 187 -0.50 -22.65 23.21
N SER A 188 -0.47 -22.83 24.53
CA SER A 188 -1.63 -23.26 25.31
C SER A 188 -2.31 -22.13 26.08
N ASP A 189 -1.75 -20.92 26.06
CA ASP A 189 -2.24 -19.73 26.77
C ASP A 189 -3.44 -19.09 26.09
N ARG A 190 -3.67 -19.42 24.83
CA ARG A 190 -4.83 -18.95 24.04
C ARG A 190 -5.59 -20.11 23.39
N PRO A 191 -6.91 -19.96 23.17
CA PRO A 191 -7.67 -21.00 22.50
C PRO A 191 -7.35 -21.08 21.01
N SER A 192 -7.35 -22.30 20.46
CA SER A 192 -7.35 -22.48 19.00
C SER A 192 -8.58 -21.79 18.39
N PRO A 193 -8.45 -21.13 17.24
CA PRO A 193 -7.32 -21.09 16.33
C PRO A 193 -6.37 -19.88 16.54
N HIS A 194 -6.47 -19.14 17.66
CA HIS A 194 -5.74 -17.90 17.93
C HIS A 194 -4.41 -18.11 18.66
N ASN A 195 -3.80 -19.29 18.52
CA ASN A 195 -2.63 -19.72 19.26
C ASN A 195 -1.48 -20.24 18.38
N ALA A 196 -1.49 -19.94 17.08
CA ALA A 196 -0.40 -20.27 16.17
C ALA A 196 0.58 -19.09 16.08
N TYR A 197 1.86 -19.37 16.24
CA TYR A 197 2.92 -18.36 16.25
C TYR A 197 4.09 -18.78 15.36
N LEU A 198 4.92 -17.80 15.07
CA LEU A 198 6.15 -17.88 14.28
C LEU A 198 7.25 -17.17 15.06
N ASP A 199 8.49 -17.59 14.88
CA ASP A 199 9.70 -16.93 15.39
C ASP A 199 10.79 -16.86 14.33
N ALA A 200 11.95 -16.28 14.65
CA ALA A 200 13.09 -16.16 13.74
C ALA A 200 13.56 -17.54 13.20
N ALA A 201 13.55 -18.57 14.05
CA ALA A 201 13.94 -19.92 13.64
C ALA A 201 12.94 -20.53 12.64
N GLY A 202 11.64 -20.31 12.90
CA GLY A 202 10.57 -20.73 11.98
C GLY A 202 10.63 -20.00 10.64
N ILE A 203 10.94 -18.69 10.66
CA ILE A 203 11.14 -17.90 9.41
C ILE A 203 12.28 -18.52 8.60
N ALA A 204 13.44 -18.73 9.21
CA ALA A 204 14.60 -19.35 8.54
C ALA A 204 14.28 -20.75 8.00
N ALA A 205 13.62 -21.58 8.82
CA ALA A 205 13.21 -22.93 8.41
C ALA A 205 12.26 -22.90 7.20
N GLY A 206 11.31 -21.97 7.15
CA GLY A 206 10.39 -21.82 6.02
C GLY A 206 11.11 -21.44 4.72
N ILE A 207 12.07 -20.52 4.80
CA ILE A 207 12.92 -20.12 3.66
C ILE A 207 13.71 -21.33 3.14
N ASP A 208 14.37 -22.06 4.03
CA ASP A 208 15.21 -23.21 3.67
C ASP A 208 14.39 -24.37 3.10
N LEU A 209 13.26 -24.72 3.71
CA LEU A 209 12.38 -25.81 3.26
C LEU A 209 11.79 -25.56 1.87
N CYS A 210 11.44 -24.30 1.58
CA CYS A 210 10.87 -23.92 0.29
C CYS A 210 11.92 -23.54 -0.75
N GLY A 211 13.18 -23.34 -0.35
CA GLY A 211 14.27 -22.94 -1.25
C GLY A 211 14.12 -21.54 -1.80
N TYR A 212 13.51 -20.63 -1.03
CA TYR A 212 13.23 -19.26 -1.49
C TYR A 212 14.48 -18.38 -1.47
N ARG A 213 14.58 -17.47 -2.46
CA ARG A 213 15.61 -16.44 -2.46
C ARG A 213 15.39 -15.45 -1.31
N THR A 214 16.48 -14.96 -0.74
CA THR A 214 16.44 -13.97 0.34
C THR A 214 16.74 -12.54 -0.13
N SER A 215 17.40 -12.36 -1.28
CA SER A 215 17.63 -11.05 -1.89
C SER A 215 16.40 -10.58 -2.66
N TYR A 216 16.20 -9.25 -2.75
CA TYR A 216 15.20 -8.70 -3.63
C TYR A 216 15.44 -9.10 -5.09
N GLN A 217 14.39 -9.07 -5.91
CA GLN A 217 14.48 -9.23 -7.35
C GLN A 217 15.31 -8.12 -7.99
N ASP A 218 15.94 -8.41 -9.11
CA ASP A 218 16.75 -7.43 -9.83
C ASP A 218 15.90 -6.20 -10.21
N GLY A 219 16.45 -5.02 -9.92
CA GLY A 219 15.78 -3.74 -10.22
C GLY A 219 14.73 -3.30 -9.19
N TYR A 220 14.55 -4.03 -8.08
CA TYR A 220 13.70 -3.56 -6.98
C TYR A 220 14.43 -2.44 -6.21
N ASP A 221 13.83 -1.27 -6.17
CA ASP A 221 14.40 -0.05 -5.55
C ASP A 221 13.55 0.50 -4.39
N GLY A 222 12.60 -0.29 -3.90
CA GLY A 222 11.75 0.02 -2.76
C GLY A 222 10.29 0.24 -3.14
N PHE A 223 9.42 0.18 -2.13
CA PHE A 223 7.97 0.35 -2.29
C PHE A 223 7.55 1.83 -2.16
N PHE A 224 8.20 2.58 -1.28
CA PHE A 224 7.87 3.97 -0.99
C PHE A 224 9.01 4.92 -1.35
N GLN A 225 8.64 6.14 -1.74
CA GLN A 225 9.54 7.27 -1.70
C GLN A 225 9.56 7.86 -0.28
N PHE A 226 10.73 8.26 0.21
CA PHE A 226 10.87 8.85 1.55
C PHE A 226 11.45 10.26 1.45
N ALA A 227 10.89 11.16 2.24
CA ALA A 227 11.47 12.47 2.49
C ALA A 227 12.83 12.34 3.21
N SER A 228 13.66 13.38 3.13
CA SER A 228 14.83 13.49 3.98
C SER A 228 14.43 13.68 5.45
N GLN A 229 15.22 13.15 6.38
CA GLN A 229 15.03 13.43 7.81
C GLN A 229 15.25 14.90 8.14
N MET A 230 16.09 15.58 7.35
CA MET A 230 16.38 17.01 7.51
C MET A 230 15.31 17.91 6.93
N GLU A 231 14.55 17.40 5.94
CA GLU A 231 13.45 18.10 5.27
C GLU A 231 12.20 17.22 5.25
N PRO A 232 11.53 17.05 6.43
CA PRO A 232 10.36 16.21 6.53
C PRO A 232 9.14 16.81 5.82
N GLU A 233 8.27 15.95 5.30
CA GLU A 233 6.97 16.35 4.78
C GLU A 233 6.07 16.85 5.92
N MET A 234 5.76 18.15 5.91
CA MET A 234 4.93 18.78 6.93
C MET A 234 3.46 18.86 6.54
N LEU A 235 3.14 18.64 5.26
CA LEU A 235 1.80 18.75 4.70
C LEU A 235 1.12 20.08 5.08
N GLU A 236 1.81 21.21 4.94
CA GLU A 236 1.38 22.53 5.43
C GLU A 236 -0.01 22.95 4.94
N GLN A 237 -0.37 22.60 3.71
CA GLN A 237 -1.68 22.84 3.12
C GLN A 237 -2.74 21.79 3.49
N GLY A 238 -2.33 20.75 4.24
CA GLY A 238 -3.20 19.66 4.66
C GLY A 238 -4.20 20.08 5.75
N ARG A 239 -5.33 19.38 5.81
CA ARG A 239 -6.30 19.53 6.90
C ARG A 239 -5.73 18.95 8.20
N ASN A 240 -6.27 19.40 9.35
CA ASN A 240 -5.91 18.82 10.64
C ASN A 240 -6.24 17.33 10.68
N ALA A 241 -5.37 16.55 11.32
CA ALA A 241 -5.49 15.11 11.43
C ALA A 241 -4.88 14.61 12.75
N ALA A 242 -5.21 15.26 13.87
CA ALA A 242 -4.77 14.80 15.18
C ALA A 242 -5.49 13.51 15.63
N TYR A 243 -6.62 13.21 15.02
CA TYR A 243 -7.41 12.00 15.24
C TYR A 243 -7.77 11.37 13.90
N VAL A 244 -7.59 10.04 13.79
CA VAL A 244 -7.93 9.26 12.59
C VAL A 244 -8.66 7.99 13.00
N ALA A 245 -9.86 7.75 12.48
CA ALA A 245 -10.62 6.52 12.67
C ALA A 245 -11.19 6.04 11.33
N PRO A 246 -10.85 4.83 10.87
CA PRO A 246 -11.38 4.30 9.61
C PRO A 246 -12.86 3.96 9.71
N GLY A 247 -13.64 4.27 8.68
CA GLY A 247 -15.03 3.85 8.55
C GLY A 247 -15.15 2.34 8.33
N GLY A 248 -16.25 1.75 8.75
CA GLY A 248 -16.59 0.35 8.52
C GLY A 248 -15.87 -0.68 9.40
N TYR A 249 -15.03 -0.26 10.35
CA TYR A 249 -14.27 -1.17 11.24
C TYR A 249 -15.02 -1.39 12.57
N PHE A 250 -16.25 -1.85 12.49
CA PHE A 250 -17.19 -1.89 13.62
C PHE A 250 -16.83 -2.85 14.74
N HIS A 251 -16.02 -3.88 14.46
CA HIS A 251 -15.69 -4.90 15.46
C HIS A 251 -14.68 -4.39 16.48
N ASN A 252 -13.60 -3.76 16.01
CA ASN A 252 -12.50 -3.30 16.85
C ASN A 252 -12.51 -1.79 17.09
N ASN A 253 -13.33 -1.01 16.35
CA ASN A 253 -13.48 0.44 16.45
C ASN A 253 -12.13 1.12 16.69
N PRO A 254 -11.19 1.00 15.75
CA PRO A 254 -9.84 1.48 15.96
C PRO A 254 -9.74 2.98 15.72
N TRP A 255 -8.78 3.60 16.40
CA TRP A 255 -8.39 4.97 16.09
C TRP A 255 -6.91 5.21 16.34
N PHE A 256 -6.43 6.31 15.81
CA PHE A 256 -5.10 6.86 16.06
C PHE A 256 -5.22 8.26 16.64
N SER A 257 -4.36 8.57 17.59
CA SER A 257 -4.23 9.89 18.16
C SER A 257 -2.80 10.40 17.95
N TYR A 258 -2.67 11.58 17.38
CA TYR A 258 -1.36 12.20 17.19
C TYR A 258 -0.78 12.67 18.53
N ASP A 259 0.43 12.23 18.81
CA ASP A 259 1.22 12.70 19.94
C ASP A 259 2.31 13.66 19.43
N GLU A 260 2.16 14.94 19.73
CA GLU A 260 3.09 15.99 19.31
C GLU A 260 4.49 15.80 19.90
N THR A 261 4.61 15.15 21.07
CA THR A 261 5.89 14.94 21.75
C THR A 261 6.77 13.96 20.99
N SER A 262 6.20 12.84 20.56
CA SER A 262 6.90 11.82 19.77
C SER A 262 6.83 12.07 18.26
N GLY A 263 5.91 12.92 17.80
CA GLY A 263 5.63 13.16 16.42
C GLY A 263 5.06 11.93 15.70
N THR A 264 4.33 11.06 16.44
CA THR A 264 3.76 9.80 15.95
C THR A 264 2.28 9.67 16.27
N TYR A 265 1.61 8.73 15.62
CA TYR A 265 0.23 8.37 15.88
C TYR A 265 0.18 7.14 16.77
N LEU A 266 -0.37 7.30 17.98
CA LEU A 266 -0.60 6.22 18.95
C LEU A 266 -1.87 5.46 18.56
N ARG A 267 -1.76 4.13 18.50
CA ARG A 267 -2.86 3.25 18.06
C ARG A 267 -3.72 2.78 19.23
N TYR A 268 -5.03 2.79 19.01
CA TYR A 268 -6.05 2.28 19.94
C TYR A 268 -7.01 1.33 19.20
N GLN A 269 -7.59 0.37 19.91
CA GLN A 269 -8.69 -0.47 19.46
C GLN A 269 -9.41 -1.11 20.65
N PHE A 270 -10.65 -1.56 20.47
CA PHE A 270 -11.48 -2.12 21.53
C PHE A 270 -11.62 -1.21 22.76
N GLY A 271 -11.52 0.11 22.59
CA GLY A 271 -11.61 1.10 23.67
C GLY A 271 -10.31 1.33 24.45
N GLU A 272 -9.21 0.63 24.12
CA GLU A 272 -7.95 0.64 24.87
C GLU A 272 -6.74 0.90 23.97
N PRO A 273 -5.59 1.34 24.50
CA PRO A 273 -4.34 1.35 23.77
C PRO A 273 -4.00 -0.03 23.22
N GLN A 274 -3.65 -0.12 21.92
CA GLN A 274 -3.15 -1.36 21.35
C GLN A 274 -1.68 -1.53 21.70
N ILE A 275 -1.36 -2.50 22.52
CA ILE A 275 0.01 -2.80 22.94
C ILE A 275 0.55 -4.05 22.25
N ASP A 276 1.87 -4.13 22.12
CA ASP A 276 2.58 -5.35 21.72
C ASP A 276 2.84 -6.23 22.92
N GLU A 277 2.54 -7.55 22.83
CA GLU A 277 2.74 -8.49 23.95
C GLU A 277 4.19 -8.59 24.38
N MET A 278 5.15 -8.55 23.45
CA MET A 278 6.57 -8.78 23.73
C MET A 278 7.23 -7.58 24.41
N THR A 279 6.85 -6.36 24.02
CA THR A 279 7.49 -5.13 24.54
C THR A 279 6.66 -4.43 25.59
N GLN A 280 5.37 -4.75 25.72
CA GLN A 280 4.40 -4.05 26.58
C GLN A 280 4.25 -2.56 26.24
N GLU A 281 4.71 -2.14 25.05
CA GLU A 281 4.60 -0.77 24.58
C GLU A 281 3.45 -0.61 23.60
N GLN A 282 2.83 0.58 23.63
CA GLN A 282 1.76 0.93 22.70
C GLN A 282 2.29 1.02 21.28
N LEU A 283 1.49 0.57 20.32
CA LEU A 283 1.82 0.70 18.91
C LEU A 283 1.74 2.16 18.48
N ALA A 284 2.76 2.59 17.75
CA ALA A 284 2.88 3.94 17.24
C ALA A 284 3.45 3.92 15.81
N VAL A 285 2.94 4.79 14.96
CA VAL A 285 3.40 4.92 13.57
C VAL A 285 3.62 6.38 13.20
N LYS A 286 4.51 6.62 12.23
CA LYS A 286 4.81 7.96 11.72
C LYS A 286 3.81 8.39 10.66
N ASN A 287 3.41 7.44 9.82
CA ASN A 287 2.55 7.66 8.67
C ASN A 287 1.30 6.78 8.76
N ILE A 288 0.17 7.32 8.32
CA ILE A 288 -1.04 6.56 8.07
C ILE A 288 -1.46 6.81 6.63
N ILE A 289 -1.82 5.75 5.93
CA ILE A 289 -2.46 5.83 4.61
C ILE A 289 -3.85 5.20 4.76
N VAL A 290 -4.88 5.93 4.36
CA VAL A 290 -6.22 5.38 4.17
C VAL A 290 -6.38 5.13 2.68
N GLN A 291 -6.69 3.89 2.30
CA GLN A 291 -6.90 3.48 0.91
C GLN A 291 -8.34 3.03 0.77
N TYR A 292 -9.15 3.82 0.05
CA TYR A 292 -10.54 3.46 -0.25
C TYR A 292 -10.57 2.53 -1.45
N CYS A 293 -11.21 1.37 -1.26
CA CYS A 293 -11.26 0.30 -2.24
C CYS A 293 -12.71 -0.09 -2.56
N SER A 294 -13.02 -0.23 -3.84
CA SER A 294 -14.26 -0.88 -4.24
C SER A 294 -14.25 -2.35 -3.87
N TRP A 295 -15.43 -2.91 -3.65
CA TRP A 295 -15.55 -4.28 -3.19
C TRP A 295 -16.88 -4.92 -3.57
N LYS A 296 -16.92 -6.23 -3.50
CA LYS A 296 -18.14 -7.04 -3.59
C LYS A 296 -17.98 -8.31 -2.76
N LYS A 297 -19.06 -9.04 -2.56
CA LYS A 297 -18.97 -10.44 -2.08
C LYS A 297 -18.69 -11.37 -3.24
N TYR A 298 -17.95 -12.44 -3.00
CA TYR A 298 -17.69 -13.46 -4.03
C TYR A 298 -18.96 -14.17 -4.46
N ASP A 299 -19.83 -14.51 -3.52
CA ASP A 299 -21.17 -15.05 -3.76
C ASP A 299 -22.12 -14.67 -2.63
N ASP A 300 -23.43 -14.88 -2.84
CA ASP A 300 -24.49 -14.54 -1.86
C ASP A 300 -24.46 -15.39 -0.59
N ASN A 301 -23.79 -16.54 -0.61
CA ASN A 301 -23.71 -17.49 0.50
C ASN A 301 -22.35 -17.42 1.22
N ALA A 302 -21.30 -16.92 0.56
CA ALA A 302 -19.99 -16.73 1.16
C ALA A 302 -19.88 -15.31 1.72
N GLU A 303 -19.37 -15.21 2.93
CA GLU A 303 -19.06 -13.90 3.53
C GLU A 303 -17.72 -13.33 3.06
N TYR A 304 -17.01 -14.04 2.16
CA TYR A 304 -15.72 -13.60 1.63
C TYR A 304 -15.85 -12.33 0.80
N LEU A 305 -14.93 -11.42 1.05
CA LEU A 305 -14.86 -10.13 0.38
C LEU A 305 -13.87 -10.21 -0.79
N ASP A 306 -14.29 -9.75 -1.95
CA ASP A 306 -13.43 -9.42 -3.09
C ASP A 306 -13.18 -7.90 -3.02
N ILE A 307 -12.03 -7.52 -2.46
CA ILE A 307 -11.62 -6.13 -2.29
C ILE A 307 -10.65 -5.78 -3.42
N ASP A 308 -11.01 -4.78 -4.22
CA ASP A 308 -10.17 -4.33 -5.32
C ASP A 308 -9.00 -3.49 -4.82
N VAL A 309 -7.83 -4.11 -4.73
CA VAL A 309 -6.56 -3.45 -4.39
C VAL A 309 -5.66 -3.23 -5.62
N ILE A 310 -6.22 -3.37 -6.83
CA ILE A 310 -5.48 -3.37 -8.11
C ILE A 310 -5.80 -2.15 -8.96
N ASN A 311 -7.09 -1.88 -9.20
CA ASN A 311 -7.52 -0.96 -10.26
C ASN A 311 -7.43 0.53 -9.88
N GLY A 312 -7.02 0.83 -8.66
CA GLY A 312 -6.86 2.21 -8.20
C GLY A 312 -8.09 2.77 -7.50
N GLY A 313 -7.89 3.92 -6.88
CA GLY A 313 -8.93 4.60 -6.10
C GLY A 313 -8.41 5.89 -5.46
N THR A 314 -9.19 6.38 -4.50
CA THR A 314 -8.85 7.55 -3.69
C THR A 314 -8.39 7.13 -2.30
N GLY A 315 -7.82 8.07 -1.55
CA GLY A 315 -7.34 7.82 -0.21
C GLY A 315 -6.93 9.10 0.51
N ALA A 316 -6.27 8.94 1.63
CA ALA A 316 -5.65 10.03 2.37
C ALA A 316 -4.26 9.62 2.87
N TYR A 317 -3.30 10.51 2.77
CA TYR A 317 -1.99 10.41 3.42
C TYR A 317 -1.95 11.33 4.63
N ILE A 318 -1.50 10.77 5.75
CA ILE A 318 -1.56 11.42 7.05
C ILE A 318 -0.20 11.28 7.73
N THR A 319 0.38 12.42 8.13
CA THR A 319 1.63 12.50 8.89
C THR A 319 1.71 13.85 9.62
N ASN A 320 2.50 13.95 10.69
CA ASN A 320 2.73 15.19 11.43
C ASN A 320 1.46 15.97 11.83
N GLY A 321 0.37 15.27 12.19
CA GLY A 321 -0.89 15.90 12.58
C GLY A 321 -1.69 16.50 11.42
N LYS A 322 -1.32 16.21 10.18
CA LYS A 322 -1.93 16.74 8.95
C LYS A 322 -2.30 15.62 7.98
N ALA A 323 -3.25 15.89 7.10
CA ALA A 323 -3.69 14.98 6.05
C ALA A 323 -3.90 15.70 4.71
N ILE A 324 -3.56 15.01 3.64
CA ILE A 324 -3.92 15.38 2.25
C ILE A 324 -4.69 14.24 1.61
N ASP A 325 -5.51 14.58 0.62
CA ASP A 325 -6.15 13.58 -0.22
C ASP A 325 -5.15 13.07 -1.25
N VAL A 326 -5.23 11.77 -1.54
CA VAL A 326 -4.37 11.10 -2.52
C VAL A 326 -5.21 10.23 -3.45
N THR A 327 -4.63 9.88 -4.59
CA THR A 327 -5.07 8.77 -5.42
C THR A 327 -4.06 7.64 -5.31
N TRP A 328 -4.52 6.41 -5.45
CA TRP A 328 -3.64 5.25 -5.52
C TRP A 328 -3.88 4.45 -6.79
N SER A 329 -2.83 3.80 -7.29
CA SER A 329 -2.90 2.96 -8.49
C SER A 329 -1.78 1.92 -8.47
N LYS A 330 -1.96 0.85 -9.26
CA LYS A 330 -0.90 -0.11 -9.61
C LYS A 330 -0.73 -0.14 -11.12
N ASP A 331 0.50 -0.23 -11.60
CA ASP A 331 0.80 -0.42 -13.02
C ASP A 331 0.69 -1.91 -13.41
N ASP A 332 0.87 -2.80 -12.44
CA ASP A 332 0.78 -4.25 -12.52
C ASP A 332 0.10 -4.79 -11.25
N PRO A 333 -0.79 -5.79 -11.33
CA PRO A 333 -1.47 -6.35 -10.15
C PRO A 333 -0.52 -6.80 -9.03
N TRP A 334 0.65 -7.32 -9.40
CA TRP A 334 1.67 -7.82 -8.48
C TRP A 334 2.70 -6.76 -8.07
N GLY A 335 2.66 -5.61 -8.74
CA GLY A 335 3.60 -4.51 -8.55
C GLY A 335 3.29 -3.63 -7.35
N ILE A 336 4.05 -2.56 -7.25
CA ILE A 336 3.99 -1.55 -6.20
C ILE A 336 2.69 -0.73 -6.32
N THR A 337 2.03 -0.45 -5.19
CA THR A 337 0.96 0.55 -5.14
C THR A 337 1.59 1.94 -5.02
N LYS A 338 1.30 2.80 -5.97
CA LYS A 338 1.75 4.21 -5.99
C LYS A 338 0.65 5.11 -5.46
N TYR A 339 1.03 6.04 -4.59
CA TYR A 339 0.15 7.06 -4.05
C TYR A 339 0.56 8.42 -4.58
N ARG A 340 -0.40 9.20 -5.12
CA ARG A 340 -0.15 10.52 -5.71
C ARG A 340 -1.01 11.59 -5.06
N ASP A 341 -0.45 12.76 -4.90
CA ASP A 341 -1.14 13.94 -4.39
C ASP A 341 -2.09 14.56 -5.42
N GLY A 342 -2.70 15.70 -5.07
CA GLY A 342 -3.62 16.43 -5.95
C GLY A 342 -2.98 17.02 -7.22
N ASN A 343 -1.65 17.07 -7.29
CA ASN A 343 -0.89 17.50 -8.48
C ASN A 343 -0.50 16.31 -9.38
N GLY A 344 -0.75 15.08 -8.92
CA GLY A 344 -0.35 13.85 -9.60
C GLY A 344 1.09 13.42 -9.32
N GLU A 345 1.78 14.06 -8.38
CA GLU A 345 3.12 13.71 -7.95
C GLU A 345 3.07 12.57 -6.92
N GLU A 346 4.02 11.63 -7.00
CA GLU A 346 4.11 10.55 -6.02
C GLU A 346 4.50 11.12 -4.65
N ILE A 347 3.72 10.77 -3.62
CA ILE A 347 3.98 11.27 -2.27
C ILE A 347 5.27 10.71 -1.70
N LYS A 348 5.91 11.50 -0.83
CA LYS A 348 7.04 11.03 -0.01
C LYS A 348 6.57 10.80 1.41
N LEU A 349 6.86 9.63 1.96
CA LEU A 349 6.59 9.34 3.37
C LEU A 349 7.68 9.91 4.27
N ASN A 350 7.31 10.33 5.45
CA ASN A 350 8.33 10.65 6.48
C ASN A 350 9.00 9.36 6.97
N PRO A 351 10.33 9.37 7.21
CA PRO A 351 11.01 8.19 7.74
C PRO A 351 10.40 7.71 9.05
N GLY A 352 9.90 6.49 9.04
CA GLY A 352 9.21 5.86 10.17
C GLY A 352 8.25 4.77 9.72
N LYS A 353 7.58 4.15 10.67
CA LYS A 353 6.58 3.09 10.43
C LYS A 353 5.35 3.66 9.75
N THR A 354 4.71 2.82 8.93
CA THR A 354 3.49 3.17 8.19
C THR A 354 2.37 2.18 8.49
N TRP A 355 1.16 2.69 8.77
CA TRP A 355 -0.05 1.90 8.85
C TRP A 355 -0.95 2.20 7.66
N ILE A 356 -1.35 1.16 6.92
CA ILE A 356 -2.21 1.28 5.75
C ILE A 356 -3.56 0.66 6.07
N LEU A 357 -4.61 1.47 5.99
CA LEU A 357 -5.99 1.10 6.28
C LEU A 357 -6.73 0.91 4.95
N ILE A 358 -7.14 -0.32 4.65
CA ILE A 358 -7.99 -0.63 3.50
C ILE A 358 -9.45 -0.44 3.91
N VAL A 359 -10.05 0.66 3.51
CA VAL A 359 -11.44 1.00 3.82
C VAL A 359 -12.31 0.71 2.60
N LEU A 360 -13.41 -0.02 2.81
CA LEU A 360 -14.39 -0.26 1.76
C LEU A 360 -15.04 1.06 1.36
N ASP A 361 -15.17 1.33 0.07
CA ASP A 361 -15.56 2.63 -0.49
C ASP A 361 -16.92 3.14 0.02
N ASN A 362 -17.85 2.23 0.30
CA ASN A 362 -19.15 2.59 0.89
C ASN A 362 -19.08 3.10 2.35
N TYR A 363 -17.92 2.97 3.01
CA TYR A 363 -17.65 3.51 4.36
C TYR A 363 -16.65 4.67 4.34
N ALA A 364 -16.34 5.20 3.16
CA ALA A 364 -15.39 6.32 3.04
C ALA A 364 -15.86 7.56 3.83
N ASP A 365 -17.13 7.91 3.72
CA ASP A 365 -17.74 9.05 4.41
C ASP A 365 -17.84 8.87 5.94
N GLU A 366 -17.69 7.64 6.44
CA GLU A 366 -17.64 7.34 7.88
C GLU A 366 -16.21 7.44 8.45
N THR A 367 -15.20 7.62 7.58
CA THR A 367 -13.81 7.79 8.03
C THR A 367 -13.62 9.18 8.63
N GLU A 368 -13.26 9.23 9.90
CA GLU A 368 -12.98 10.48 10.61
C GLU A 368 -11.49 10.84 10.51
N ILE A 369 -11.18 12.01 9.96
CA ILE A 369 -9.84 12.63 9.95
C ILE A 369 -10.01 14.07 10.42
N ARG A 370 -9.59 14.40 11.65
CA ARG A 370 -9.80 15.72 12.28
C ARG A 370 -8.71 16.13 13.26
#